data_33ffb6b6699a1e7566bf510175d77f36
#
_entry.id   33ffb6b6699a1e7566bf510175d77f36
#
_cell.length_a   1.000
_cell.length_b   1.000
_cell.length_c   1.000
_cell.angle_alpha   90.00
_cell.angle_beta   90.00
_cell.angle_gamma   90.00
#
_symmetry.space_group_name_H-M   'P 1'
#
loop_
_entity.id
_entity.type
_entity.pdbx_description
1 polymer ?
#
loop_
_entity_poly.entity_id
_entity_poly.type
_entity_poly.pdbx_seq_one_letter_code
_entity_poly.pdbx_strand_id
1 'polypeptide(L)'
;MKTLKKIWIKLVKLLGWKFNLPEKGSRPEFERCVFVMAPHTSALDFIIGAAYLWVCCSNGRVFIAKEFFFWPLGPFLRGLGCISIDRGKFTTKKMVTKAVDEFGKGGPLSIVITPEGTRKATEKWFKGFWEIANQAGVPIVPTYVNFKTKEIGAFDTIIPTNRESDLLMVRKLYTKDMAKYPEKFIEI
;
A
#
# COMPACT_ATOMS: atom_id res chain seq x y z
N MET A 1 8.57 3.47 -19.52
CA MET A 1 8.05 3.13 -18.17
C MET A 1 8.94 2.16 -17.36
N LYS A 2 9.36 1.01 -17.90
CA LYS A 2 10.26 0.07 -17.19
C LYS A 2 11.57 0.74 -16.74
N THR A 3 12.16 1.62 -17.57
CA THR A 3 13.39 2.36 -17.27
C THR A 3 13.21 3.35 -16.12
N LEU A 4 12.12 4.12 -16.10
CA LEU A 4 11.83 5.08 -15.03
C LEU A 4 11.64 4.39 -13.68
N LYS A 5 10.94 3.26 -13.63
CA LYS A 5 10.81 2.46 -12.42
C LYS A 5 12.17 1.98 -11.89
N LYS A 6 13.06 1.51 -12.77
CA LYS A 6 14.42 1.09 -12.41
C LYS A 6 15.25 2.25 -11.85
N ILE A 7 15.18 3.42 -12.47
CA ILE A 7 15.88 4.63 -11.99
C ILE A 7 15.38 5.00 -10.60
N TRP A 8 14.07 5.00 -10.40
CA TRP A 8 13.44 5.33 -9.12
C TRP A 8 13.87 4.38 -8.00
N ILE A 9 13.80 3.06 -8.25
CA ILE A 9 14.28 2.03 -7.30
C ILE A 9 15.76 2.28 -6.95
N LYS A 10 16.60 2.58 -7.96
CA LYS A 10 18.02 2.87 -7.75
C LYS A 10 18.23 4.12 -6.89
N LEU A 11 17.45 5.17 -7.12
CA LEU A 11 17.50 6.40 -6.31
C LEU A 11 17.11 6.14 -4.85
N VAL A 12 16.03 5.41 -4.61
CA VAL A 12 15.60 5.07 -3.25
C VAL A 12 16.67 4.25 -2.52
N LYS A 13 17.30 3.29 -3.20
CA LYS A 13 18.45 2.54 -2.64
C LYS A 13 19.67 3.42 -2.38
N LEU A 14 19.98 4.37 -3.28
CA LEU A 14 21.08 5.30 -3.12
C LEU A 14 20.91 6.25 -1.93
N LEU A 15 19.64 6.56 -1.58
CA LEU A 15 19.30 7.31 -0.36
C LEU A 15 19.42 6.49 0.94
N GLY A 16 19.97 5.28 0.85
CA GLY A 16 20.26 4.40 1.98
C GLY A 16 19.09 3.52 2.41
N TRP A 17 18.02 3.42 1.61
CA TRP A 17 16.90 2.55 1.91
C TRP A 17 17.22 1.09 1.61
N LYS A 18 17.01 0.24 2.59
CA LYS A 18 17.13 -1.21 2.48
C LYS A 18 15.77 -1.82 2.15
N PHE A 19 15.73 -2.67 1.15
CA PHE A 19 14.54 -3.40 0.75
C PHE A 19 14.61 -4.80 1.35
N ASN A 20 13.78 -5.06 2.34
CA ASN A 20 13.58 -6.40 2.87
C ASN A 20 12.66 -7.14 1.89
N LEU A 21 13.29 -7.72 0.88
CA LEU A 21 12.62 -8.43 -0.19
C LEU A 21 12.56 -9.92 0.15
N PRO A 22 11.43 -10.57 -0.17
CA PRO A 22 11.40 -12.02 -0.19
C PRO A 22 12.42 -12.54 -1.22
N GLU A 23 12.90 -13.74 -1.04
CA GLU A 23 13.66 -14.43 -2.06
C GLU A 23 12.84 -14.52 -3.34
N LYS A 24 13.50 -14.38 -4.49
CA LYS A 24 12.83 -14.37 -5.79
C LYS A 24 12.01 -15.67 -5.97
N GLY A 25 10.69 -15.53 -6.09
CA GLY A 25 9.76 -16.64 -6.21
C GLY A 25 9.26 -17.22 -4.89
N SER A 26 9.70 -16.74 -3.74
CA SER A 26 9.28 -17.25 -2.43
C SER A 26 7.91 -16.73 -1.95
N ARG A 27 7.43 -15.64 -2.53
CA ARG A 27 6.13 -15.01 -2.17
C ARG A 27 5.26 -14.77 -3.41
N PRO A 28 4.75 -15.83 -4.06
CA PRO A 28 3.88 -15.70 -5.24
C PRO A 28 2.59 -14.94 -4.95
N GLU A 29 2.14 -14.92 -3.70
CA GLU A 29 0.97 -14.17 -3.25
C GLU A 29 1.11 -12.66 -3.45
N PHE A 30 2.32 -12.13 -3.57
CA PHE A 30 2.54 -10.70 -3.83
C PHE A 30 2.06 -10.28 -5.22
N GLU A 31 1.92 -11.21 -6.15
CA GLU A 31 1.35 -10.94 -7.47
C GLU A 31 -0.16 -10.73 -7.45
N ARG A 32 -0.84 -11.15 -6.36
CA ARG A 32 -2.29 -11.02 -6.25
C ARG A 32 -2.73 -10.88 -4.80
N CYS A 33 -2.70 -9.65 -4.28
CA CYS A 33 -2.96 -9.36 -2.87
C CYS A 33 -3.43 -7.92 -2.63
N VAL A 34 -3.84 -7.66 -1.39
CA VAL A 34 -4.01 -6.30 -0.86
C VAL A 34 -2.85 -5.98 0.06
N PHE A 35 -1.95 -5.10 -0.38
CA PHE A 35 -0.92 -4.53 0.48
C PHE A 35 -1.52 -3.48 1.41
N VAL A 36 -1.26 -3.62 2.71
CA VAL A 36 -1.67 -2.64 3.73
C VAL A 36 -0.42 -1.93 4.22
N MET A 37 -0.30 -0.66 3.90
CA MET A 37 0.87 0.13 4.24
C MET A 37 0.57 1.13 5.35
N ALA A 38 1.28 0.98 6.47
CA ALA A 38 1.29 1.88 7.61
C ALA A 38 2.70 1.92 8.25
N PRO A 39 3.03 2.89 9.11
CA PRO A 39 2.33 4.16 9.30
C PRO A 39 2.35 5.06 8.06
N HIS A 40 1.26 5.83 7.84
CA HIS A 40 1.19 6.78 6.72
C HIS A 40 1.20 8.23 7.21
N THR A 41 2.38 8.77 7.44
CA THR A 41 2.57 10.09 8.07
C THR A 41 3.22 11.12 7.14
N SER A 42 3.71 10.68 5.97
CA SER A 42 4.47 11.51 5.03
C SER A 42 4.13 11.19 3.57
N ALA A 43 4.36 12.15 2.66
CA ALA A 43 4.32 11.89 1.22
C ALA A 43 5.49 10.98 0.77
N LEU A 44 6.59 10.91 1.53
CA LEU A 44 7.71 10.03 1.24
C LEU A 44 7.35 8.56 1.36
N ASP A 45 6.35 8.20 2.17
CA ASP A 45 5.86 6.83 2.30
C ASP A 45 5.40 6.30 0.94
N PHE A 46 4.72 7.16 0.14
CA PHE A 46 4.35 6.83 -1.24
C PHE A 46 5.56 6.64 -2.14
N ILE A 47 6.55 7.53 -2.05
CA ILE A 47 7.76 7.49 -2.88
C ILE A 47 8.54 6.19 -2.68
N ILE A 48 8.73 5.81 -1.42
CA ILE A 48 9.48 4.62 -1.02
C ILE A 48 8.62 3.36 -1.27
N GLY A 49 7.35 3.41 -0.87
CA GLY A 49 6.41 2.31 -1.03
C GLY A 49 6.17 1.93 -2.49
N ALA A 50 6.08 2.91 -3.40
CA ALA A 50 5.95 2.64 -4.83
C ALA A 50 7.19 1.91 -5.38
N ALA A 51 8.40 2.27 -4.94
CA ALA A 51 9.60 1.56 -5.35
C ALA A 51 9.57 0.09 -4.91
N TYR A 52 9.14 -0.18 -3.69
CA TYR A 52 8.97 -1.55 -3.16
C TYR A 52 7.94 -2.34 -3.97
N LEU A 53 6.75 -1.76 -4.18
CA LEU A 53 5.68 -2.39 -4.95
C LEU A 53 6.15 -2.82 -6.35
N TRP A 54 6.94 -1.99 -7.03
CA TRP A 54 7.43 -2.30 -8.38
C TRP A 54 8.51 -3.38 -8.42
N VAL A 55 9.12 -3.69 -7.29
CA VAL A 55 10.05 -4.81 -7.16
C VAL A 55 9.29 -6.09 -6.82
N CYS A 56 8.27 -5.98 -5.97
CA CYS A 56 7.55 -7.14 -5.41
C CYS A 56 6.50 -7.74 -6.34
N CYS A 57 5.86 -6.92 -7.22
CA CYS A 57 4.78 -7.41 -8.07
C CYS A 57 4.80 -6.78 -9.47
N SER A 58 4.26 -7.52 -10.44
CA SER A 58 4.24 -7.10 -11.85
C SER A 58 3.19 -6.04 -12.14
N ASN A 59 2.03 -6.09 -11.47
CA ASN A 59 0.89 -5.18 -11.67
C ASN A 59 0.41 -4.57 -10.34
N GLY A 60 1.27 -3.75 -9.72
CA GLY A 60 0.91 -2.99 -8.52
C GLY A 60 0.10 -1.74 -8.84
N ARG A 61 -0.97 -1.51 -8.10
CA ARG A 61 -1.86 -0.35 -8.19
C ARG A 61 -1.93 0.39 -6.86
N VAL A 62 -1.94 1.72 -6.91
CA VAL A 62 -2.07 2.58 -5.73
C VAL A 62 -3.26 3.51 -5.93
N PHE A 63 -4.15 3.57 -4.95
CA PHE A 63 -5.24 4.52 -4.95
C PHE A 63 -4.77 5.88 -4.43
N ILE A 64 -4.89 6.92 -5.25
CA ILE A 64 -4.47 8.29 -4.91
C ILE A 64 -5.66 9.24 -5.11
N ALA A 65 -5.77 10.21 -4.22
CA ALA A 65 -6.78 11.25 -4.31
C ALA A 65 -6.69 12.02 -5.65
N LYS A 66 -7.84 12.30 -6.27
CA LYS A 66 -7.93 12.92 -7.61
C LYS A 66 -7.21 14.27 -7.69
N GLU A 67 -7.11 14.98 -6.58
CA GLU A 67 -6.49 16.29 -6.44
C GLU A 67 -5.02 16.28 -6.87
N PHE A 68 -4.35 15.10 -6.83
CA PHE A 68 -2.98 14.93 -7.28
C PHE A 68 -2.84 14.65 -8.78
N PHE A 69 -3.96 14.44 -9.51
CA PHE A 69 -3.93 14.11 -10.94
C PHE A 69 -4.00 15.34 -11.86
N PHE A 70 -3.42 16.46 -11.42
CA PHE A 70 -3.26 17.64 -12.27
C PHE A 70 -2.06 17.50 -13.23
N TRP A 71 -2.01 18.32 -14.25
CA TRP A 71 -0.90 18.33 -15.22
C TRP A 71 0.33 19.05 -14.63
N PRO A 72 1.57 18.53 -14.76
CA PRO A 72 1.99 17.31 -15.48
C PRO A 72 1.97 16.02 -14.60
N LEU A 73 1.63 16.11 -13.34
CA LEU A 73 1.73 15.00 -12.37
C LEU A 73 0.73 13.86 -12.68
N GLY A 74 -0.47 14.18 -13.14
CA GLY A 74 -1.52 13.21 -13.41
C GLY A 74 -1.13 12.13 -14.43
N PRO A 75 -0.65 12.47 -15.64
CA PRO A 75 -0.13 11.49 -16.60
C PRO A 75 1.00 10.63 -16.05
N PHE A 76 1.90 11.21 -15.28
CA PHE A 76 3.00 10.52 -14.62
C PHE A 76 2.48 9.49 -13.61
N LEU A 77 1.57 9.86 -12.72
CA LEU A 77 0.97 8.96 -11.75
C LEU A 77 0.21 7.81 -12.42
N ARG A 78 -0.57 8.08 -13.48
CA ARG A 78 -1.24 7.03 -14.27
C ARG A 78 -0.22 6.06 -14.86
N GLY A 79 0.88 6.57 -15.40
CA GLY A 79 1.98 5.76 -15.92
C GLY A 79 2.63 4.88 -14.85
N LEU A 80 2.61 5.29 -13.60
CA LEU A 80 3.09 4.51 -12.46
C LEU A 80 2.08 3.47 -11.95
N GLY A 81 0.88 3.39 -12.54
CA GLY A 81 -0.17 2.48 -12.10
C GLY A 81 -1.08 3.04 -11.02
N CYS A 82 -1.01 4.34 -10.75
CA CYS A 82 -1.88 4.98 -9.78
C CYS A 82 -3.30 5.16 -10.34
N ILE A 83 -4.29 4.90 -9.49
CA ILE A 83 -5.71 5.03 -9.79
C ILE A 83 -6.27 6.24 -9.04
N SER A 84 -6.88 7.16 -9.79
CA SER A 84 -7.52 8.35 -9.23
C SER A 84 -8.79 7.99 -8.47
N ILE A 85 -8.93 8.50 -7.23
CA ILE A 85 -10.13 8.38 -6.40
C ILE A 85 -10.65 9.76 -6.03
N ASP A 86 -11.91 10.03 -6.33
CA ASP A 86 -12.64 11.19 -5.83
C ASP A 86 -13.16 10.91 -4.41
N ARG A 87 -12.46 11.39 -3.40
CA ARG A 87 -12.81 11.19 -1.98
C ARG A 87 -14.17 11.79 -1.61
N GLY A 88 -14.66 12.80 -2.34
CA GLY A 88 -15.96 13.42 -2.10
C GLY A 88 -17.13 12.60 -2.65
N LYS A 89 -16.92 11.85 -3.72
CA LYS A 89 -17.95 11.03 -4.41
C LYS A 89 -17.80 9.53 -4.17
N PHE A 90 -16.61 9.08 -3.78
CA PHE A 90 -16.32 7.68 -3.52
C PHE A 90 -16.50 7.35 -2.04
N THR A 91 -17.63 6.73 -1.73
CA THR A 91 -17.80 6.05 -0.44
C THR A 91 -16.86 4.84 -0.37
N THR A 92 -16.50 4.42 0.84
CA THR A 92 -15.72 3.18 1.05
C THR A 92 -16.30 1.99 0.28
N LYS A 93 -17.64 1.88 0.24
CA LYS A 93 -18.35 0.83 -0.50
C LYS A 93 -18.04 0.85 -2.00
N LYS A 94 -18.08 2.01 -2.66
CA LYS A 94 -17.76 2.13 -4.10
C LYS A 94 -16.29 1.78 -4.38
N MET A 95 -15.38 2.14 -3.48
CA MET A 95 -13.96 1.79 -3.60
C MET A 95 -13.76 0.27 -3.49
N VAL A 96 -14.41 -0.37 -2.54
CA VAL A 96 -14.38 -1.83 -2.37
C VAL A 96 -14.91 -2.52 -3.63
N THR A 97 -16.13 -2.16 -4.10
CA THR A 97 -16.71 -2.73 -5.31
C THR A 97 -15.76 -2.61 -6.51
N LYS A 98 -15.23 -1.41 -6.76
CA LYS A 98 -14.30 -1.19 -7.87
C LYS A 98 -13.03 -2.05 -7.77
N ALA A 99 -12.47 -2.19 -6.57
CA ALA A 99 -11.28 -3.02 -6.36
C ALA A 99 -11.58 -4.51 -6.57
N VAL A 100 -12.70 -4.98 -6.07
CA VAL A 100 -13.17 -6.38 -6.25
C VAL A 100 -13.41 -6.66 -7.73
N ASP A 101 -14.07 -5.75 -8.46
CA ASP A 101 -14.27 -5.88 -9.91
C ASP A 101 -12.94 -5.96 -10.68
N GLU A 102 -11.93 -5.17 -10.28
CA GLU A 102 -10.60 -5.25 -10.90
C GLU A 102 -9.94 -6.61 -10.61
N PHE A 103 -10.05 -7.14 -9.41
CA PHE A 103 -9.59 -8.49 -9.10
C PHE A 103 -10.37 -9.55 -9.90
N GLY A 104 -11.67 -9.37 -10.11
CA GLY A 104 -12.52 -10.27 -10.90
C GLY A 104 -12.10 -10.46 -12.35
N LYS A 105 -11.33 -9.52 -12.91
CA LYS A 105 -10.80 -9.62 -14.30
C LYS A 105 -9.70 -10.68 -14.44
N GLY A 106 -9.19 -11.20 -13.34
CA GLY A 106 -8.13 -12.21 -13.33
C GLY A 106 -6.73 -11.65 -13.58
N GLY A 107 -5.74 -12.55 -13.50
CA GLY A 107 -4.33 -12.20 -13.68
C GLY A 107 -3.67 -11.51 -12.48
N PRO A 108 -2.40 -11.10 -12.61
CA PRO A 108 -1.67 -10.41 -11.56
C PRO A 108 -2.28 -9.04 -11.27
N LEU A 109 -2.57 -8.79 -10.01
CA LEU A 109 -3.03 -7.48 -9.52
C LEU A 109 -2.75 -7.37 -8.03
N SER A 110 -2.03 -6.34 -7.60
CA SER A 110 -1.84 -6.02 -6.20
C SER A 110 -2.23 -4.58 -5.93
N ILE A 111 -3.05 -4.36 -4.92
CA ILE A 111 -3.58 -3.03 -4.58
C ILE A 111 -2.98 -2.59 -3.25
N VAL A 112 -2.40 -1.39 -3.21
CA VAL A 112 -1.89 -0.78 -1.97
C VAL A 112 -2.94 0.12 -1.36
N ILE A 113 -3.18 -0.06 -0.07
CA ILE A 113 -4.10 0.74 0.73
C ILE A 113 -3.38 1.21 2.00
N THR A 114 -3.53 2.50 2.31
CA THR A 114 -3.16 3.07 3.60
C THR A 114 -4.43 3.15 4.45
N PRO A 115 -4.56 2.30 5.50
CA PRO A 115 -5.83 2.17 6.22
C PRO A 115 -6.20 3.42 7.02
N GLU A 116 -5.24 4.24 7.38
CA GLU A 116 -5.45 5.53 8.05
C GLU A 116 -6.22 6.53 7.16
N GLY A 117 -6.08 6.44 5.83
CA GLY A 117 -6.74 7.32 4.86
C GLY A 117 -6.33 8.80 4.96
N THR A 118 -5.41 9.12 5.85
CA THR A 118 -4.89 10.47 6.11
C THR A 118 -3.43 10.39 6.55
N ARG A 119 -2.72 11.51 6.53
CA ARG A 119 -1.37 11.67 7.11
C ARG A 119 -1.38 12.41 8.44
N LYS A 120 -2.58 12.67 8.99
CA LYS A 120 -2.77 13.24 10.32
C LYS A 120 -3.02 12.11 11.31
N ALA A 121 -2.72 12.33 12.58
CA ALA A 121 -3.03 11.37 13.64
C ALA A 121 -4.52 10.99 13.61
N THR A 122 -4.80 9.71 13.63
CA THR A 122 -6.15 9.17 13.63
C THR A 122 -6.20 7.82 14.35
N GLU A 123 -7.18 7.64 15.20
CA GLU A 123 -7.49 6.35 15.81
C GLU A 123 -8.26 5.44 14.85
N LYS A 124 -8.93 6.04 13.88
CA LYS A 124 -9.82 5.34 12.96
C LYS A 124 -9.04 4.77 11.77
N TRP A 125 -9.10 3.45 11.62
CA TRP A 125 -8.65 2.76 10.43
C TRP A 125 -9.84 2.35 9.57
N PHE A 126 -9.73 2.58 8.26
CA PHE A 126 -10.72 2.14 7.29
C PHE A 126 -10.61 0.64 7.04
N LYS A 127 -11.74 -0.05 7.19
CA LYS A 127 -11.84 -1.51 7.05
C LYS A 127 -11.86 -2.00 5.60
N GLY A 128 -11.85 -1.09 4.63
CA GLY A 128 -12.00 -1.39 3.21
C GLY A 128 -10.97 -2.36 2.63
N PHE A 129 -9.75 -2.36 3.15
CA PHE A 129 -8.73 -3.30 2.71
C PHE A 129 -9.11 -4.75 3.02
N TRP A 130 -9.68 -4.99 4.19
CA TRP A 130 -10.16 -6.31 4.60
C TRP A 130 -11.35 -6.75 3.74
N GLU A 131 -12.32 -5.85 3.53
CA GLU A 131 -13.48 -6.14 2.69
C GLU A 131 -13.07 -6.49 1.25
N ILE A 132 -12.10 -5.78 0.68
CA ILE A 132 -11.57 -6.07 -0.66
C ILE A 132 -10.91 -7.45 -0.66
N ALA A 133 -10.01 -7.72 0.27
CA ALA A 133 -9.28 -8.98 0.33
C ALA A 133 -10.23 -10.17 0.50
N ASN A 134 -11.19 -10.06 1.42
CA ASN A 134 -12.18 -11.11 1.70
C ASN A 134 -13.09 -11.38 0.48
N GLN A 135 -13.66 -10.32 -0.14
CA GLN A 135 -14.57 -10.48 -1.28
C GLN A 135 -13.85 -10.93 -2.55
N ALA A 136 -12.60 -10.52 -2.75
CA ALA A 136 -11.80 -10.93 -3.90
C ALA A 136 -11.10 -12.29 -3.71
N GLY A 137 -11.16 -12.89 -2.52
CA GLY A 137 -10.48 -14.14 -2.20
C GLY A 137 -8.95 -14.03 -2.31
N VAL A 138 -8.38 -12.89 -1.89
CA VAL A 138 -6.94 -12.63 -1.96
C VAL A 138 -6.35 -12.35 -0.58
N PRO A 139 -5.08 -12.62 -0.34
CA PRO A 139 -4.43 -12.35 0.93
C PRO A 139 -4.23 -10.85 1.20
N ILE A 140 -4.11 -10.52 2.48
CA ILE A 140 -3.64 -9.23 2.99
C ILE A 140 -2.14 -9.36 3.27
N VAL A 141 -1.36 -8.41 2.78
CA VAL A 141 0.09 -8.33 3.01
C VAL A 141 0.39 -7.03 3.75
N PRO A 142 0.53 -7.06 5.07
CA PRO A 142 0.94 -5.88 5.81
C PRO A 142 2.37 -5.48 5.42
N THR A 143 2.57 -4.19 5.11
CA THR A 143 3.86 -3.64 4.67
C THR A 143 4.19 -2.39 5.46
N TYR A 144 5.47 -2.16 5.68
CA TYR A 144 5.96 -1.03 6.45
C TYR A 144 7.02 -0.23 5.70
N VAL A 145 7.07 1.06 5.98
CA VAL A 145 8.19 1.95 5.69
C VAL A 145 8.76 2.39 7.03
N ASN A 146 9.90 1.83 7.44
CA ASN A 146 10.53 2.14 8.71
C ASN A 146 11.59 3.24 8.52
N PHE A 147 11.27 4.46 8.92
CA PHE A 147 12.17 5.60 8.79
C PHE A 147 13.32 5.58 9.78
N LYS A 148 13.16 4.92 10.93
CA LYS A 148 14.21 4.78 11.95
C LYS A 148 15.37 3.92 11.45
N THR A 149 15.05 2.79 10.80
CA THR A 149 16.06 1.86 10.27
C THR A 149 16.34 2.07 8.78
N LYS A 150 15.57 2.93 8.10
CA LYS A 150 15.56 3.08 6.63
C LYS A 150 15.30 1.75 5.91
N GLU A 151 14.31 1.02 6.37
CA GLU A 151 13.91 -0.26 5.78
C GLU A 151 12.47 -0.21 5.28
N ILE A 152 12.24 -0.90 4.17
CA ILE A 152 10.91 -1.19 3.68
C ILE A 152 10.76 -2.69 3.48
N GLY A 153 9.64 -3.24 3.91
CA GLY A 153 9.40 -4.68 3.85
C GLY A 153 7.94 -5.03 4.05
N ALA A 154 7.69 -6.32 4.10
CA ALA A 154 6.39 -6.90 4.41
C ALA A 154 6.50 -7.82 5.62
N PHE A 155 5.46 -7.83 6.43
CA PHE A 155 5.22 -8.83 7.47
C PHE A 155 4.64 -10.12 6.86
N ASP A 156 4.29 -11.07 7.70
CA ASP A 156 3.64 -12.30 7.26
C ASP A 156 2.27 -12.03 6.65
N THR A 157 1.96 -12.83 5.65
CA THR A 157 0.71 -12.76 4.89
C THR A 157 -0.46 -13.24 5.75
N ILE A 158 -1.57 -12.54 5.69
CA ILE A 158 -2.79 -12.85 6.44
C ILE A 158 -3.89 -13.22 5.44
N ILE A 159 -4.46 -14.40 5.59
CA ILE A 159 -5.67 -14.80 4.87
C ILE A 159 -6.88 -14.29 5.66
N PRO A 160 -7.79 -13.52 5.05
CA PRO A 160 -8.97 -13.01 5.74
C PRO A 160 -9.83 -14.14 6.31
N THR A 161 -10.13 -14.09 7.61
CA THR A 161 -10.97 -15.06 8.32
C THR A 161 -12.02 -14.38 9.18
N ASN A 162 -11.58 -13.62 10.17
CA ASN A 162 -12.46 -12.84 11.04
C ASN A 162 -12.05 -11.38 11.01
N ARG A 163 -12.97 -10.52 10.59
CA ARG A 163 -12.68 -9.10 10.35
C ARG A 163 -12.09 -8.39 11.57
N GLU A 164 -12.63 -8.61 12.75
CA GLU A 164 -12.22 -7.85 13.93
C GLU A 164 -10.87 -8.29 14.44
N SER A 165 -10.63 -9.59 14.52
CA SER A 165 -9.34 -10.14 14.92
C SER A 165 -8.25 -9.81 13.90
N ASP A 166 -8.54 -9.92 12.60
CA ASP A 166 -7.58 -9.65 11.54
C ASP A 166 -7.17 -8.16 11.51
N LEU A 167 -8.16 -7.24 11.68
CA LEU A 167 -7.90 -5.81 11.76
C LEU A 167 -7.02 -5.47 12.97
N LEU A 168 -7.29 -6.08 14.12
CA LEU A 168 -6.50 -5.88 15.33
C LEU A 168 -5.07 -6.43 15.15
N MET A 169 -4.95 -7.62 14.56
CA MET A 169 -3.66 -8.25 14.25
C MET A 169 -2.82 -7.36 13.35
N VAL A 170 -3.40 -6.92 12.22
CA VAL A 170 -2.70 -6.02 11.28
C VAL A 170 -2.26 -4.74 11.99
N ARG A 171 -3.11 -4.13 12.80
CA ARG A 171 -2.81 -2.85 13.45
C ARG A 171 -1.68 -2.96 14.46
N LYS A 172 -1.60 -4.05 15.22
CA LYS A 172 -0.54 -4.33 16.22
C LYS A 172 0.86 -4.51 15.61
N LEU A 173 0.97 -4.74 14.30
CA LEU A 173 2.27 -4.86 13.64
C LEU A 173 3.03 -3.53 13.52
N TYR A 174 2.33 -2.40 13.65
CA TYR A 174 2.90 -1.09 13.38
C TYR A 174 3.14 -0.31 14.67
N THR A 175 4.34 0.25 14.77
CA THR A 175 4.74 1.10 15.89
C THR A 175 5.00 2.53 15.40
N LYS A 176 4.83 3.50 16.29
CA LYS A 176 5.10 4.92 15.99
C LYS A 176 6.56 5.18 15.60
N ASP A 177 7.49 4.36 16.07
CA ASP A 177 8.92 4.44 15.76
C ASP A 177 9.23 4.18 14.27
N MET A 178 8.36 3.47 13.57
CA MET A 178 8.48 3.26 12.12
C MET A 178 8.17 4.52 11.32
N ALA A 179 7.32 5.39 11.86
CA ALA A 179 6.83 6.57 11.17
C ALA A 179 7.90 7.63 10.94
N LYS A 180 7.81 8.38 9.82
CA LYS A 180 8.63 9.59 9.63
C LYS A 180 8.30 10.67 10.65
N TYR A 181 7.04 10.79 11.02
CA TYR A 181 6.52 11.71 12.01
C TYR A 181 5.76 10.91 13.07
N PRO A 182 6.46 10.44 14.13
CA PRO A 182 5.87 9.57 15.16
C PRO A 182 4.63 10.14 15.85
N GLU A 183 4.58 11.47 16.00
CA GLU A 183 3.46 12.21 16.60
C GLU A 183 2.18 12.16 15.75
N LYS A 184 2.27 11.72 14.49
CA LYS A 184 1.13 11.58 13.58
C LYS A 184 0.60 10.15 13.48
N PHE A 185 1.16 9.21 14.23
CA PHE A 185 0.70 7.83 14.27
C PHE A 185 0.22 7.46 15.67
N ILE A 186 -0.98 6.88 15.76
CA ILE A 186 -1.57 6.40 17.01
C ILE A 186 -1.40 4.89 17.07
N GLU A 187 -0.50 4.46 17.93
CA GLU A 187 -0.24 3.06 18.26
C GLU A 187 -1.33 2.53 19.21
N ILE A 188 -1.64 1.22 19.16
CA ILE A 188 -2.60 0.55 20.06
C ILE A 188 -1.94 -0.56 20.85
#